data_b4b5c2336191069fe3c3fe8fa7a9bd0d
#
_entry.id   b4b5c2336191069fe3c3fe8fa7a9bd0d
#
_cell.length_a   1.000
_cell.length_b   1.000
_cell.length_c   1.000
_cell.angle_alpha   90.00
_cell.angle_beta   90.00
_cell.angle_gamma   90.00
#
_symmetry.space_group_name_H-M   'P 1'
#
loop_
_entity.id
_entity.type
_entity.pdbx_description
1 polymer ?
#
loop_
_entity_poly.entity_id
_entity_poly.type
_entity_poly.pdbx_seq_one_letter_code
_entity_poly.pdbx_strand_id
1 'polypeptide(L)'
;MSRVLQRSTTLSIAAAIVLIDQLSKAGLSAILVDGKSIPAIPGILSLQLVHNSGAAFSLFSGSTELLGLLSLLVSLGILVWIGRQRAIPVWQGLATACLLGGTLGNGLDRWRLGYVVDF
;
A
#
# COMPACT_ATOMS: atom_id res chain seq x y z
N MET A 1 -28.10 9.64 12.70
CA MET A 1 -26.87 10.44 12.47
C MET A 1 -25.84 9.60 11.78
N SER A 2 -25.28 10.10 10.70
CA SER A 2 -24.15 9.41 10.06
C SER A 2 -22.90 9.62 10.89
N ARG A 3 -22.12 8.56 11.05
CA ARG A 3 -20.81 8.64 11.72
C ARG A 3 -19.80 9.27 10.77
N VAL A 4 -18.92 10.06 11.31
CA VAL A 4 -17.85 10.71 10.57
C VAL A 4 -16.52 10.47 11.25
N LEU A 5 -15.44 10.52 10.47
CA LEU A 5 -14.07 10.49 10.96
C LEU A 5 -13.48 11.90 10.89
N GLN A 6 -12.63 12.21 11.84
CA GLN A 6 -11.80 13.40 11.77
C GLN A 6 -10.64 13.16 10.79
N ARG A 7 -10.10 14.25 10.26
CA ARG A 7 -8.90 14.19 9.39
C ARG A 7 -7.75 13.46 10.07
N SER A 8 -7.50 13.79 11.34
CA SER A 8 -6.41 13.15 12.10
C SER A 8 -6.61 11.65 12.23
N THR A 9 -7.84 11.18 12.43
CA THR A 9 -8.15 9.75 12.51
C THR A 9 -7.91 9.08 11.17
N THR A 10 -8.38 9.67 10.08
CA THR A 10 -8.17 9.14 8.73
C THR A 10 -6.68 9.04 8.39
N LEU A 11 -5.91 10.09 8.69
CA LEU A 11 -4.47 10.09 8.47
C LEU A 11 -3.74 9.08 9.35
N SER A 12 -4.19 8.92 10.62
CA SER A 12 -3.61 7.93 11.53
C SER A 12 -3.84 6.50 11.03
N ILE A 13 -5.03 6.21 10.50
CA ILE A 13 -5.32 4.90 9.92
C ILE A 13 -4.44 4.65 8.69
N ALA A 14 -4.28 5.65 7.82
CA ALA A 14 -3.40 5.54 6.67
C ALA A 14 -1.95 5.28 7.08
N ALA A 15 -1.46 5.99 8.09
CA ALA A 15 -0.11 5.80 8.63
C ALA A 15 0.07 4.39 9.21
N ALA A 16 -0.94 3.89 9.93
CA ALA A 16 -0.91 2.52 10.45
C ALA A 16 -0.85 1.49 9.33
N ILE A 17 -1.60 1.70 8.25
CA ILE A 17 -1.59 0.83 7.08
C ILE A 17 -0.20 0.81 6.42
N VAL A 18 0.42 1.97 6.24
CA VAL A 18 1.79 2.07 5.71
C VAL A 18 2.76 1.31 6.60
N LEU A 19 2.66 1.49 7.91
CA LEU A 19 3.55 0.82 8.87
C LEU A 19 3.39 -0.69 8.80
N ILE A 20 2.15 -1.20 8.81
CA ILE A 20 1.86 -2.62 8.69
C ILE A 20 2.37 -3.17 7.36
N ASP A 21 2.15 -2.44 6.27
CA ASP A 21 2.65 -2.82 4.95
C ASP A 21 4.17 -2.98 4.95
N GLN A 22 4.89 -1.98 5.43
CA GLN A 22 6.36 -1.99 5.43
C GLN A 22 6.93 -3.04 6.39
N LEU A 23 6.34 -3.21 7.57
CA LEU A 23 6.78 -4.22 8.53
C LEU A 23 6.50 -5.63 8.03
N SER A 24 5.35 -5.88 7.42
CA SER A 24 5.00 -7.18 6.83
C SER A 24 5.98 -7.55 5.71
N LYS A 25 6.27 -6.59 4.84
CA LYS A 25 7.21 -6.79 3.73
C LYS A 25 8.62 -7.05 4.25
N ALA A 26 9.08 -6.31 5.24
CA ALA A 26 10.39 -6.51 5.84
C ALA A 26 10.49 -7.89 6.51
N GLY A 27 9.47 -8.27 7.29
CA GLY A 27 9.44 -9.56 7.98
C GLY A 27 9.40 -10.73 7.02
N LEU A 28 8.52 -10.68 6.02
CA LEU A 28 8.40 -11.76 5.04
C LEU A 28 9.60 -11.82 4.10
N SER A 29 10.19 -10.70 3.75
CA SER A 29 11.43 -10.66 2.95
C SER A 29 12.60 -11.34 3.67
N ALA A 30 12.62 -11.30 5.00
CA ALA A 30 13.64 -11.99 5.80
C ALA A 30 13.44 -13.50 5.86
N ILE A 31 12.20 -13.98 5.69
CA ILE A 31 11.82 -15.38 5.78
C ILE A 31 11.76 -16.04 4.41
N LEU A 32 11.15 -15.35 3.43
CA LEU A 32 10.95 -15.85 2.08
C LEU A 32 12.18 -15.54 1.22
N VAL A 33 12.68 -16.55 0.55
CA VAL A 33 13.70 -16.37 -0.47
C VAL A 33 13.00 -16.29 -1.83
N ASP A 34 13.52 -15.45 -2.71
CA ASP A 34 12.96 -15.25 -4.05
C ASP A 34 12.80 -16.59 -4.77
N GLY A 35 11.62 -16.83 -5.32
CA GLY A 35 11.29 -18.08 -5.99
C GLY A 35 10.87 -19.22 -5.09
N LYS A 36 11.00 -19.10 -3.76
CA LYS A 36 10.53 -20.09 -2.80
C LYS A 36 9.17 -19.70 -2.24
N SER A 37 8.38 -20.70 -1.89
CA SER A 37 7.07 -20.51 -1.28
C SER A 37 7.01 -21.19 0.08
N ILE A 38 6.25 -20.60 1.00
CA ILE A 38 5.95 -21.18 2.31
C ILE A 38 4.45 -21.47 2.36
N PRO A 39 4.02 -22.70 2.68
CA PRO A 39 2.60 -22.99 2.80
C PRO A 39 2.02 -22.24 4.01
N ALA A 40 1.04 -21.36 3.76
CA ALA A 40 0.28 -20.71 4.82
C ALA A 40 -0.84 -21.63 5.30
N ILE A 41 -1.53 -22.27 4.35
CA ILE A 41 -2.51 -23.31 4.61
C ILE A 41 -2.08 -24.50 3.75
N PRO A 42 -1.56 -25.59 4.34
CA PRO A 42 -1.03 -26.72 3.57
C PRO A 42 -2.03 -27.26 2.56
N GLY A 43 -1.58 -27.39 1.30
CA GLY A 43 -2.41 -27.87 0.21
C GLY A 43 -3.46 -26.88 -0.34
N ILE A 44 -3.60 -25.69 0.27
CA ILE A 44 -4.60 -24.70 -0.12
C ILE A 44 -3.97 -23.36 -0.51
N LEU A 45 -3.10 -22.81 0.35
CA LEU A 45 -2.51 -21.49 0.18
C LEU A 45 -1.03 -21.51 0.52
N SER A 46 -0.22 -20.90 -0.33
CA SER A 46 1.21 -20.71 -0.06
C SER A 46 1.58 -19.22 -0.25
N LEU A 47 2.61 -18.78 0.46
CA LEU A 47 3.19 -17.46 0.34
C LEU A 47 4.46 -17.52 -0.48
N GLN A 48 4.58 -16.63 -1.45
CA GLN A 48 5.76 -16.52 -2.30
C GLN A 48 6.14 -15.05 -2.45
N LEU A 49 7.42 -14.75 -2.25
CA LEU A 49 7.93 -13.40 -2.43
C LEU A 49 8.10 -13.11 -3.92
N VAL A 50 7.54 -11.98 -4.37
CA VAL A 50 7.65 -11.51 -5.74
C VAL A 50 8.10 -10.06 -5.74
N HIS A 51 9.09 -9.75 -6.57
CA HIS A 51 9.52 -8.38 -6.83
C HIS A 51 8.79 -7.84 -8.05
N ASN A 52 7.74 -7.06 -7.82
CA ASN A 52 6.88 -6.55 -8.88
C ASN A 52 7.36 -5.18 -9.34
N SER A 53 7.87 -5.10 -10.57
CA SER A 53 8.30 -3.83 -11.17
C SER A 53 7.17 -3.07 -11.85
N GLY A 54 5.98 -3.66 -11.96
CA GLY A 54 4.82 -3.05 -12.61
C GLY A 54 3.69 -2.75 -11.65
N ALA A 55 2.50 -2.58 -12.20
CA ALA A 55 1.27 -2.44 -11.43
C ALA A 55 0.64 -3.82 -11.19
N ALA A 56 -0.63 -3.86 -10.75
CA ALA A 56 -1.35 -5.12 -10.57
C ALA A 56 -1.24 -5.98 -11.83
N PHE A 57 -1.04 -7.28 -11.66
CA PHE A 57 -0.80 -8.24 -12.75
C PHE A 57 0.43 -7.90 -13.61
N SER A 58 1.41 -7.21 -13.01
CA SER A 58 2.64 -6.79 -13.67
C SER A 58 2.42 -5.88 -14.89
N LEU A 59 1.32 -5.13 -14.91
CA LEU A 59 1.08 -4.10 -15.90
C LEU A 59 2.16 -3.01 -15.79
N PHE A 60 2.62 -2.50 -16.93
CA PHE A 60 3.68 -1.49 -17.00
C PHE A 60 4.98 -1.95 -16.34
N SER A 61 5.30 -3.25 -16.39
CA SER A 61 6.59 -3.77 -15.93
C SER A 61 7.73 -3.01 -16.61
N GLY A 62 8.74 -2.61 -15.83
CA GLY A 62 9.84 -1.79 -16.30
C GLY A 62 9.57 -0.29 -16.24
N SER A 63 8.35 0.13 -15.87
CA SER A 63 7.98 1.55 -15.73
C SER A 63 7.87 1.97 -14.27
N THR A 64 8.78 1.48 -13.42
CA THR A 64 8.76 1.73 -11.98
C THR A 64 8.81 3.22 -11.63
N GLU A 65 9.61 4.00 -12.36
CA GLU A 65 9.71 5.44 -12.14
C GLU A 65 8.40 6.15 -12.42
N LEU A 66 7.72 5.80 -13.51
CA LEU A 66 6.41 6.35 -13.85
C LEU A 66 5.38 5.99 -12.78
N LEU A 67 5.36 4.74 -12.37
CA LEU A 67 4.42 4.27 -11.35
C LEU A 67 4.72 4.89 -9.99
N GLY A 68 5.99 5.10 -9.66
CA GLY A 68 6.40 5.83 -8.46
C GLY A 68 5.93 7.28 -8.48
N LEU A 69 6.05 7.95 -9.63
CA LEU A 69 5.55 9.31 -9.79
C LEU A 69 4.02 9.36 -9.66
N LEU A 70 3.31 8.42 -10.28
CA LEU A 70 1.85 8.33 -10.16
C LEU A 70 1.43 8.09 -8.71
N SER A 71 2.15 7.23 -7.98
CA SER A 71 1.90 7.03 -6.54
C SER A 71 2.04 8.33 -5.76
N LEU A 72 3.06 9.12 -6.05
CA LEU A 72 3.27 10.41 -5.41
C LEU A 72 2.12 11.37 -5.72
N LEU A 73 1.73 11.49 -6.99
CA LEU A 73 0.66 12.40 -7.41
C LEU A 73 -0.68 12.00 -6.81
N VAL A 74 -1.01 10.71 -6.81
CA VAL A 74 -2.25 10.21 -6.20
C VAL A 74 -2.25 10.47 -4.70
N SER A 75 -1.14 10.19 -4.02
CA SER A 75 -1.01 10.43 -2.57
C SER A 75 -1.19 11.91 -2.23
N LEU A 76 -0.56 12.80 -2.99
CA LEU A 76 -0.72 14.25 -2.80
C LEU A 76 -2.16 14.69 -3.03
N GLY A 77 -2.80 14.17 -4.08
CA GLY A 77 -4.21 14.46 -4.36
C GLY A 77 -5.13 14.03 -3.22
N ILE A 78 -4.91 12.85 -2.69
CA ILE A 78 -5.69 12.32 -1.55
C ILE A 78 -5.45 13.18 -0.31
N LEU A 79 -4.21 13.54 -0.03
CA LEU A 79 -3.88 14.39 1.13
C LEU A 79 -4.54 15.76 1.03
N VAL A 80 -4.55 16.36 -0.16
CA VAL A 80 -5.22 17.64 -0.39
C VAL A 80 -6.73 17.49 -0.17
N TRP A 81 -7.33 16.41 -0.69
CA TRP A 81 -8.75 16.16 -0.51
C TRP A 81 -9.10 16.00 0.97
N ILE A 82 -8.34 15.21 1.72
CA ILE A 82 -8.54 15.05 3.17
C ILE A 82 -8.43 16.40 3.88
N GLY A 83 -7.43 17.19 3.50
CA GLY A 83 -7.20 18.51 4.10
C GLY A 83 -8.34 19.50 3.89
N ARG A 84 -9.14 19.30 2.84
CA ARG A 84 -10.30 20.17 2.53
C ARG A 84 -11.59 19.70 3.19
N GLN A 85 -11.62 18.52 3.79
CA GLN A 85 -12.81 17.99 4.43
C GLN A 85 -12.85 18.42 5.89
N ARG A 86 -14.00 18.90 6.36
CA ARG A 86 -14.22 19.18 7.79
C ARG A 86 -14.54 17.89 8.54
N ALA A 87 -15.36 17.04 7.93
CA ALA A 87 -15.74 15.74 8.46
C ALA A 87 -15.86 14.77 7.29
N ILE A 88 -15.45 13.54 7.50
CA ILE A 88 -15.42 12.53 6.44
C ILE A 88 -16.35 11.40 6.87
N PRO A 89 -17.37 11.04 6.07
CA PRO A 89 -18.20 9.88 6.38
C PRO A 89 -17.33 8.65 6.60
N VAL A 90 -17.69 7.78 7.56
CA VAL A 90 -16.83 6.66 8.00
C VAL A 90 -16.36 5.82 6.83
N TRP A 91 -17.27 5.43 5.93
CA TRP A 91 -16.91 4.59 4.80
C TRP A 91 -15.93 5.26 3.84
N GLN A 92 -16.15 6.54 3.55
CA GLN A 92 -15.23 7.31 2.71
C GLN A 92 -13.87 7.49 3.40
N GLY A 93 -13.87 7.73 4.71
CA GLY A 93 -12.65 7.86 5.49
C GLY A 93 -11.83 6.59 5.51
N LEU A 94 -12.47 5.44 5.74
CA LEU A 94 -11.80 4.15 5.73
C LEU A 94 -11.27 3.80 4.34
N ALA A 95 -12.08 3.99 3.30
CA ALA A 95 -11.66 3.75 1.92
C ALA A 95 -10.49 4.64 1.52
N THR A 96 -10.55 5.92 1.87
CA THR A 96 -9.49 6.89 1.57
C THR A 96 -8.21 6.55 2.33
N ALA A 97 -8.32 6.16 3.60
CA ALA A 97 -7.17 5.75 4.40
C ALA A 97 -6.50 4.50 3.82
N CYS A 98 -7.28 3.51 3.39
CA CYS A 98 -6.77 2.30 2.75
C CYS A 98 -6.08 2.63 1.42
N LEU A 99 -6.70 3.47 0.60
CA LEU A 99 -6.13 3.87 -0.68
C LEU A 99 -4.82 4.65 -0.49
N LEU A 100 -4.80 5.61 0.43
CA LEU A 100 -3.60 6.40 0.72
C LEU A 100 -2.50 5.51 1.30
N GLY A 101 -2.83 4.65 2.26
CA GLY A 101 -1.87 3.73 2.89
C GLY A 101 -1.26 2.76 1.88
N GLY A 102 -2.09 2.15 1.05
CA GLY A 102 -1.63 1.24 0.00
C GLY A 102 -0.78 1.94 -1.06
N THR A 103 -1.21 3.11 -1.50
CA THR A 103 -0.48 3.91 -2.50
C THR A 103 0.88 4.34 -1.97
N LEU A 104 0.94 4.83 -0.73
CA LEU A 104 2.20 5.22 -0.09
C LEU A 104 3.10 4.02 0.16
N GLY A 105 2.55 2.89 0.62
CA GLY A 105 3.34 1.68 0.87
C GLY A 105 4.03 1.18 -0.40
N ASN A 106 3.29 1.06 -1.48
CA ASN A 106 3.84 0.65 -2.77
C ASN A 106 4.76 1.72 -3.37
N GLY A 107 4.42 3.01 -3.19
CA GLY A 107 5.28 4.11 -3.60
C GLY A 107 6.62 4.10 -2.88
N LEU A 108 6.61 3.87 -1.57
CA LEU A 108 7.85 3.76 -0.78
C LEU A 108 8.75 2.64 -1.31
N ASP A 109 8.16 1.48 -1.66
CA ASP A 109 8.94 0.40 -2.24
C ASP A 109 9.59 0.82 -3.56
N ARG A 110 8.82 1.46 -4.45
CA ARG A 110 9.33 1.91 -5.76
C ARG A 110 10.44 2.95 -5.61
N TRP A 111 10.27 3.89 -4.68
CA TRP A 111 11.25 4.97 -4.46
C TRP A 111 12.54 4.45 -3.80
N ARG A 112 12.44 3.44 -2.93
CA ARG A 112 13.60 2.86 -2.24
C ARG A 112 14.26 1.74 -3.03
N LEU A 113 13.47 0.83 -3.59
CA LEU A 113 13.94 -0.45 -4.11
C LEU A 113 13.89 -0.52 -5.63
N GLY A 114 13.02 0.25 -6.27
CA GLY A 114 12.77 0.17 -7.71
C GLY A 114 11.76 -0.91 -8.10
N TYR A 115 11.12 -1.55 -7.12
CA TYR A 115 10.07 -2.56 -7.34
C TYR A 115 9.18 -2.63 -6.10
N VAL A 116 8.01 -3.24 -6.26
CA VAL A 116 7.10 -3.51 -5.15
C VAL A 116 7.32 -4.94 -4.66
N VAL A 117 7.44 -5.10 -3.33
CA VAL A 117 7.52 -6.41 -2.70
C VAL A 117 6.10 -6.96 -2.59
N ASP A 118 5.84 -8.08 -3.24
CA ASP A 118 4.57 -8.80 -3.22
C ASP A 118 4.75 -10.20 -2.63
N PHE A 119 3.70 -10.68 -2.00
CA PHE A 119 3.66 -12.05 -1.49
C PHE A 119 2.25 -12.64 -1.43
#